data_1ba98477a8f06eb993f5ecc1c3ff9733
#
_entry.id   1ba98477a8f06eb993f5ecc1c3ff9733
#
_cell.length_a   1.000
_cell.length_b   1.000
_cell.length_c   1.000
_cell.angle_alpha   90.00
_cell.angle_beta   90.00
_cell.angle_gamma   90.00
#
_symmetry.space_group_name_H-M   'P 1'
#
loop_
_entity.id
_entity.type
_entity.pdbx_description
1 polymer ?
#
loop_
_entity_poly.entity_id
_entity_poly.type
_entity_poly.pdbx_seq_one_letter_code
_entity_poly.pdbx_strand_id
1 'polypeptide(L)'
;MLERLCSAFADEGAKTLLVDACERAPAPDELSVMGLAECIETLSPELSYLAARTLPLRHVDAQGSTAPFLQAIVEAAPRADVVLVHAAASELSRMFARQTITSYPRPLLIADDHPASVTHAYAAMKLLALRARMSVFGLVLGAAPHSPRAERIAEQLSSCADNFLGAVLDGWALIDPACRPTEPLPPALRRLVRGVLRTAPGAGPSRSARAAPIGDLLPALN
;
A
#
# COMPACT_ATOMS: atom_id res chain seq x y z
N MET A 1 13.30 0.36 -2.40
CA MET A 1 12.00 0.00 -3.04
C MET A 1 10.81 0.71 -2.41
N LEU A 2 10.67 0.70 -1.10
CA LEU A 2 9.56 1.35 -0.40
C LEU A 2 9.48 2.87 -0.68
N GLU A 3 10.62 3.56 -0.67
CA GLU A 3 10.73 4.98 -1.04
C GLU A 3 10.18 5.25 -2.45
N ARG A 4 10.56 4.42 -3.44
CA ARG A 4 10.06 4.56 -4.83
C ARG A 4 8.55 4.31 -4.93
N LEU A 5 8.02 3.42 -4.09
CA LEU A 5 6.58 3.19 -4.01
C LEU A 5 5.87 4.42 -3.42
N CYS A 6 6.39 5.01 -2.35
CA CYS A 6 5.85 6.26 -1.78
C CYS A 6 5.91 7.40 -2.81
N SER A 7 7.03 7.55 -3.54
CA SER A 7 7.14 8.53 -4.63
C SER A 7 6.10 8.31 -5.72
N ALA A 8 5.75 7.05 -6.01
CA ALA A 8 4.73 6.76 -7.02
C ALA A 8 3.31 7.14 -6.57
N PHE A 9 3.00 7.03 -5.29
CA PHE A 9 1.74 7.56 -4.73
C PHE A 9 1.72 9.08 -4.76
N ALA A 10 2.83 9.74 -4.40
CA ALA A 10 2.96 11.19 -4.45
C ALA A 10 2.82 11.75 -5.87
N ASP A 11 3.40 11.10 -6.90
CA ASP A 11 3.24 11.47 -8.32
C ASP A 11 1.77 11.39 -8.79
N GLU A 12 0.97 10.53 -8.19
CA GLU A 12 -0.48 10.46 -8.45
C GLU A 12 -1.30 11.44 -7.58
N GLY A 13 -0.63 12.30 -6.80
CA GLY A 13 -1.24 13.32 -5.96
C GLY A 13 -1.86 12.80 -4.66
N ALA A 14 -1.55 11.57 -4.26
CA ALA A 14 -2.11 10.96 -3.05
C ALA A 14 -1.26 11.31 -1.82
N LYS A 15 -1.90 11.85 -0.79
CA LYS A 15 -1.28 12.03 0.53
C LYS A 15 -1.18 10.68 1.22
N THR A 16 0.06 10.23 1.41
CA THR A 16 0.36 8.91 1.93
C THR A 16 0.88 8.99 3.36
N LEU A 17 0.30 8.20 4.26
CA LEU A 17 0.93 7.88 5.54
C LEU A 17 1.63 6.53 5.42
N LEU A 18 2.95 6.52 5.53
CA LEU A 18 3.74 5.30 5.65
C LEU A 18 3.83 4.90 7.12
N VAL A 19 3.27 3.75 7.47
CA VAL A 19 3.35 3.12 8.79
C VAL A 19 4.37 1.99 8.71
N ASP A 20 5.53 2.16 9.32
CA ASP A 20 6.59 1.15 9.31
C ASP A 20 6.59 0.33 10.61
N ALA A 21 5.90 -0.80 10.58
CA ALA A 21 5.82 -1.77 11.67
C ALA A 21 6.80 -2.96 11.50
N CYS A 22 7.76 -2.85 10.59
CA CYS A 22 8.79 -3.86 10.38
C CYS A 22 9.71 -3.99 11.62
N GLU A 23 10.29 -5.17 11.85
CA GLU A 23 11.23 -5.40 12.94
C GLU A 23 12.49 -4.51 12.88
N ARG A 24 12.86 -4.07 11.67
CA ARG A 24 14.01 -3.19 11.42
C ARG A 24 13.66 -1.70 11.46
N ALA A 25 12.39 -1.37 11.60
CA ALA A 25 11.96 0.03 11.74
C ALA A 25 12.56 0.64 13.01
N PRO A 26 12.77 1.96 13.06
CA PRO A 26 13.09 2.64 14.29
C PRO A 26 12.08 2.30 15.40
N ALA A 27 12.53 2.24 16.64
CA ALA A 27 11.59 2.18 17.75
C ALA A 27 10.81 3.50 17.76
N PRO A 28 9.51 3.48 18.01
CA PRO A 28 8.79 4.73 18.25
C PRO A 28 9.38 5.41 19.48
N ASP A 29 9.56 6.72 19.40
CA ASP A 29 9.96 7.52 20.55
C ASP A 29 8.93 7.37 21.67
N GLU A 30 9.31 7.69 22.91
CA GLU A 30 8.57 7.37 24.14
C GLU A 30 7.07 7.69 24.08
N LEU A 31 6.32 6.74 23.52
CA LEU A 31 4.84 6.80 23.34
C LEU A 31 4.06 6.69 24.67
N SER A 32 4.72 6.68 25.79
CA SER A 32 4.04 6.54 27.07
C SER A 32 3.14 7.75 27.42
N VAL A 33 3.32 8.89 26.73
CA VAL A 33 2.64 10.16 27.04
C VAL A 33 1.98 10.80 25.82
N MET A 34 2.40 10.41 24.59
CA MET A 34 1.94 11.04 23.33
C MET A 34 0.89 10.20 22.62
N GLY A 35 -0.09 10.84 22.00
CA GLY A 35 -1.04 10.16 21.10
C GLY A 35 -0.39 9.79 19.78
N LEU A 36 -0.98 8.81 19.04
CA LEU A 36 -0.45 8.38 17.73
C LEU A 36 -0.28 9.55 16.74
N ALA A 37 -1.19 10.52 16.77
CA ALA A 37 -1.13 11.69 15.90
C ALA A 37 0.14 12.54 16.09
N GLU A 38 0.64 12.61 17.32
CA GLU A 38 1.84 13.37 17.67
C GLU A 38 3.14 12.67 17.26
N CYS A 39 3.05 11.36 16.99
CA CYS A 39 4.17 10.54 16.53
C CYS A 39 4.28 10.47 15.02
N ILE A 40 3.36 11.08 14.28
CA ILE A 40 3.39 11.14 12.82
C ILE A 40 4.28 12.29 12.37
N GLU A 41 5.39 11.95 11.72
CA GLU A 41 6.32 12.91 11.14
C GLU A 41 5.89 13.28 9.71
N THR A 42 5.91 14.55 9.36
CA THR A 42 5.70 15.00 7.98
C THR A 42 7.05 15.07 7.26
N LEU A 43 7.26 14.20 6.29
CA LEU A 43 8.48 14.15 5.49
C LEU A 43 8.41 15.03 4.23
N SER A 44 7.22 15.14 3.64
CA SER A 44 6.91 16.02 2.50
C SER A 44 5.44 16.40 2.54
N PRO A 45 4.97 17.32 1.66
CA PRO A 45 3.53 17.65 1.55
C PRO A 45 2.64 16.44 1.27
N GLU A 46 3.18 15.41 0.59
CA GLU A 46 2.45 14.21 0.16
C GLU A 46 2.81 12.96 1.00
N LEU A 47 3.84 13.05 1.87
CA LEU A 47 4.32 11.88 2.61
C LEU A 47 4.48 12.18 4.10
N SER A 48 3.77 11.43 4.92
CA SER A 48 3.97 11.35 6.37
C SER A 48 4.46 9.96 6.76
N TYR A 49 5.15 9.86 7.88
CA TYR A 49 5.78 8.65 8.37
C TYR A 49 5.43 8.39 9.84
N LEU A 50 5.17 7.13 10.17
CA LEU A 50 4.99 6.67 11.53
C LEU A 50 5.91 5.47 11.79
N ALA A 51 6.89 5.63 12.68
CA ALA A 51 7.68 4.53 13.21
C ALA A 51 6.78 3.69 14.13
N ALA A 52 6.45 2.47 13.72
CA ALA A 52 5.42 1.66 14.38
C ALA A 52 5.90 0.29 14.83
N ARG A 53 7.24 0.08 14.95
CA ARG A 53 7.78 -1.18 15.47
C ARG A 53 7.19 -1.49 16.85
N THR A 54 6.58 -2.67 16.98
CA THR A 54 5.89 -3.14 18.20
C THR A 54 4.60 -2.41 18.58
N LEU A 55 4.25 -1.28 17.96
CA LEU A 55 3.03 -0.55 18.23
C LEU A 55 1.76 -1.40 18.05
N PRO A 56 1.63 -2.22 16.98
CA PRO A 56 0.45 -3.07 16.83
C PRO A 56 0.16 -3.94 18.05
N LEU A 57 1.20 -4.40 18.77
CA LEU A 57 1.05 -5.24 19.95
C LEU A 57 0.41 -4.52 21.16
N ARG A 58 0.43 -3.19 21.17
CA ARG A 58 -0.25 -2.38 22.21
C ARG A 58 -1.76 -2.28 21.99
N HIS A 59 -2.23 -2.66 20.79
CA HIS A 59 -3.63 -2.59 20.38
C HIS A 59 -4.23 -3.99 20.17
N VAL A 60 -3.78 -4.98 20.94
CA VAL A 60 -4.29 -6.36 20.85
C VAL A 60 -5.67 -6.43 21.51
N ASP A 61 -6.67 -6.91 20.78
CA ASP A 61 -8.00 -7.18 21.32
C ASP A 61 -8.05 -8.52 22.12
N ALA A 62 -9.19 -8.77 22.76
CA ALA A 62 -9.42 -9.98 23.54
C ALA A 62 -9.33 -11.28 22.72
N GLN A 63 -9.33 -11.21 21.40
CA GLN A 63 -9.20 -12.33 20.46
C GLN A 63 -7.79 -12.46 19.85
N GLY A 64 -6.84 -11.61 20.28
CA GLY A 64 -5.47 -11.61 19.79
C GLY A 64 -5.29 -10.94 18.41
N SER A 65 -6.29 -10.19 17.91
CA SER A 65 -6.18 -9.38 16.72
C SER A 65 -5.58 -8.01 17.04
N THR A 66 -4.82 -7.46 16.11
CA THR A 66 -4.27 -6.10 16.16
C THR A 66 -5.04 -5.13 15.24
N ALA A 67 -6.26 -5.49 14.83
CA ALA A 67 -7.13 -4.64 14.00
C ALA A 67 -7.45 -3.26 14.63
N PRO A 68 -7.58 -3.12 15.98
CA PRO A 68 -7.77 -1.80 16.58
C PRO A 68 -6.64 -0.81 16.29
N PHE A 69 -5.43 -1.29 15.99
CA PHE A 69 -4.31 -0.44 15.58
C PHE A 69 -4.59 0.29 14.25
N LEU A 70 -5.19 -0.40 13.28
CA LEU A 70 -5.55 0.23 12.00
C LEU A 70 -6.60 1.32 12.18
N GLN A 71 -7.56 1.10 13.07
CA GLN A 71 -8.56 2.12 13.39
C GLN A 71 -7.89 3.35 14.02
N ALA A 72 -7.02 3.15 14.99
CA ALA A 72 -6.27 4.23 15.64
C ALA A 72 -5.40 5.03 14.65
N ILE A 73 -4.79 4.36 13.65
CA ILE A 73 -4.05 5.04 12.57
C ILE A 73 -4.96 5.92 11.73
N VAL A 74 -6.11 5.41 11.30
CA VAL A 74 -7.06 6.17 10.46
C VAL A 74 -7.56 7.40 11.22
N GLU A 75 -7.83 7.28 12.52
CA GLU A 75 -8.24 8.40 13.38
C GLU A 75 -7.12 9.42 13.58
N ALA A 76 -5.86 8.95 13.67
CA ALA A 76 -4.68 9.81 13.86
C ALA A 76 -4.29 10.58 12.58
N ALA A 77 -4.64 10.06 11.39
CA ALA A 77 -4.25 10.63 10.10
C ALA A 77 -5.46 10.90 9.18
N PRO A 78 -6.42 11.76 9.56
CA PRO A 78 -7.66 11.98 8.80
C PRO A 78 -7.45 12.67 7.45
N ARG A 79 -6.23 13.16 7.19
CA ARG A 79 -5.87 13.83 5.92
C ARG A 79 -5.13 12.91 4.94
N ALA A 80 -4.83 11.69 5.34
CA ALA A 80 -4.17 10.73 4.45
C ALA A 80 -5.20 10.12 3.49
N ASP A 81 -4.91 10.17 2.20
CA ASP A 81 -5.70 9.49 1.16
C ASP A 81 -5.36 7.99 1.13
N VAL A 82 -4.12 7.65 1.51
CA VAL A 82 -3.60 6.28 1.54
C VAL A 82 -2.83 6.04 2.84
N VAL A 83 -3.11 4.92 3.49
CA VAL A 83 -2.30 4.38 4.58
C VAL A 83 -1.54 3.16 4.04
N LEU A 84 -0.22 3.29 3.93
CA LEU A 84 0.68 2.23 3.48
C LEU A 84 1.33 1.57 4.69
N VAL A 85 0.92 0.36 5.02
CA VAL A 85 1.46 -0.39 6.17
C VAL A 85 2.56 -1.34 5.71
N HIS A 86 3.79 -1.07 6.13
CA HIS A 86 4.95 -1.93 5.91
C HIS A 86 5.19 -2.82 7.12
N ALA A 87 4.96 -4.12 6.98
CA ALA A 87 5.13 -5.09 8.05
C ALA A 87 5.35 -6.51 7.51
N ALA A 88 5.76 -7.43 8.38
CA ALA A 88 5.80 -8.84 8.05
C ALA A 88 4.39 -9.38 7.79
N ALA A 89 4.26 -10.39 6.92
CA ALA A 89 2.96 -10.99 6.58
C ALA A 89 2.22 -11.56 7.80
N SER A 90 2.95 -12.02 8.82
CA SER A 90 2.39 -12.47 10.09
C SER A 90 1.68 -11.34 10.84
N GLU A 91 2.29 -10.16 10.90
CA GLU A 91 1.71 -8.98 11.53
C GLU A 91 0.50 -8.48 10.71
N LEU A 92 0.65 -8.36 9.40
CA LEU A 92 -0.45 -7.99 8.52
C LEU A 92 -1.63 -8.95 8.65
N SER A 93 -1.37 -10.27 8.77
CA SER A 93 -2.44 -11.25 8.94
C SER A 93 -3.22 -11.06 10.25
N ARG A 94 -2.58 -10.58 11.33
CA ARG A 94 -3.25 -10.25 12.58
C ARG A 94 -4.04 -8.96 12.49
N MET A 95 -3.50 -7.95 11.80
CA MET A 95 -4.17 -6.65 11.59
C MET A 95 -5.43 -6.79 10.74
N PHE A 96 -5.42 -7.66 9.73
CA PHE A 96 -6.49 -7.80 8.74
C PHE A 96 -7.34 -9.07 8.90
N ALA A 97 -7.10 -9.91 9.90
CA ALA A 97 -7.82 -11.17 10.10
C ALA A 97 -9.34 -11.00 10.27
N ARG A 98 -9.78 -9.85 10.78
CA ARG A 98 -11.19 -9.50 10.99
C ARG A 98 -11.45 -8.11 10.42
N GLN A 99 -11.75 -8.06 9.14
CA GLN A 99 -12.02 -6.80 8.48
C GLN A 99 -13.34 -6.19 8.95
N THR A 100 -13.24 -5.20 9.82
CA THR A 100 -14.31 -4.24 10.11
C THR A 100 -14.15 -2.92 9.34
N ILE A 101 -13.05 -2.79 8.58
CA ILE A 101 -12.74 -1.60 7.81
C ILE A 101 -13.46 -1.68 6.47
N THR A 102 -14.15 -0.62 6.10
CA THR A 102 -14.93 -0.47 4.86
C THR A 102 -14.09 -0.51 3.59
N SER A 103 -12.77 -0.43 3.69
CA SER A 103 -11.84 -0.52 2.55
C SER A 103 -11.19 -1.90 2.47
N TYR A 104 -11.16 -2.46 1.27
CA TYR A 104 -10.46 -3.70 1.00
C TYR A 104 -8.95 -3.43 0.88
N PRO A 105 -8.11 -3.98 1.77
CA PRO A 105 -6.67 -3.81 1.67
C PRO A 105 -6.16 -4.48 0.41
N ARG A 106 -5.20 -3.83 -0.25
CA ARG A 106 -4.48 -4.36 -1.41
C ARG A 106 -3.04 -4.66 -1.02
N PRO A 107 -2.70 -5.90 -0.66
CA PRO A 107 -1.34 -6.25 -0.33
C PRO A 107 -0.44 -6.15 -1.55
N LEU A 108 0.69 -5.45 -1.36
CA LEU A 108 1.79 -5.37 -2.31
C LEU A 108 2.94 -6.25 -1.79
N LEU A 109 3.22 -7.34 -2.49
CA LEU A 109 4.37 -8.18 -2.21
C LEU A 109 5.63 -7.46 -2.68
N ILE A 110 6.64 -7.41 -1.84
CA ILE A 110 7.96 -6.85 -2.18
C ILE A 110 8.97 -7.99 -2.18
N ALA A 111 9.63 -8.20 -3.30
CA ALA A 111 10.65 -9.22 -3.48
C ALA A 111 11.79 -8.70 -4.36
N ASP A 112 12.91 -9.41 -4.36
CA ASP A 112 13.96 -9.31 -5.37
C ASP A 112 14.03 -10.61 -6.19
N ASP A 113 14.94 -10.68 -7.16
CA ASP A 113 15.08 -11.85 -8.03
C ASP A 113 15.91 -12.99 -7.42
N HIS A 114 16.24 -12.90 -6.13
CA HIS A 114 16.90 -13.97 -5.41
C HIS A 114 15.89 -15.08 -5.01
N PRO A 115 16.19 -16.37 -5.18
CA PRO A 115 15.27 -17.47 -4.93
C PRO A 115 14.64 -17.46 -3.52
N ALA A 116 15.41 -17.12 -2.48
CA ALA A 116 14.90 -17.04 -1.11
C ALA A 116 13.84 -15.93 -0.97
N SER A 117 14.04 -14.77 -1.60
CA SER A 117 13.09 -13.65 -1.59
C SER A 117 11.77 -14.02 -2.28
N VAL A 118 11.85 -14.71 -3.42
CA VAL A 118 10.67 -15.22 -4.14
C VAL A 118 9.89 -16.23 -3.28
N THR A 119 10.61 -17.13 -2.60
CA THR A 119 10.00 -18.09 -1.67
C THR A 119 9.29 -17.38 -0.51
N HIS A 120 9.90 -16.33 0.05
CA HIS A 120 9.29 -15.53 1.09
C HIS A 120 8.06 -14.76 0.59
N ALA A 121 8.09 -14.22 -0.63
CA ALA A 121 6.92 -13.56 -1.24
C ALA A 121 5.75 -14.54 -1.42
N TYR A 122 6.01 -15.76 -1.89
CA TYR A 122 4.99 -16.80 -1.98
C TYR A 122 4.43 -17.19 -0.60
N ALA A 123 5.30 -17.37 0.40
CA ALA A 123 4.89 -17.68 1.76
C ALA A 123 4.04 -16.56 2.37
N ALA A 124 4.40 -15.29 2.13
CA ALA A 124 3.64 -14.14 2.55
C ALA A 124 2.25 -14.11 1.89
N MET A 125 2.19 -14.30 0.57
CA MET A 125 0.94 -14.38 -0.19
C MET A 125 0.03 -15.48 0.34
N LYS A 126 0.57 -16.70 0.55
CA LYS A 126 -0.16 -17.85 1.11
C LYS A 126 -0.71 -17.53 2.50
N LEU A 127 0.10 -16.94 3.37
CA LEU A 127 -0.31 -16.58 4.72
C LEU A 127 -1.46 -15.57 4.72
N LEU A 128 -1.35 -14.51 3.91
CA LEU A 128 -2.37 -13.48 3.79
C LEU A 128 -3.65 -13.99 3.14
N ALA A 129 -3.56 -14.84 2.12
CA ALA A 129 -4.72 -15.48 1.50
C ALA A 129 -5.48 -16.35 2.49
N LEU A 130 -4.77 -17.20 3.24
CA LEU A 130 -5.41 -18.17 4.14
C LEU A 130 -5.91 -17.55 5.45
N ARG A 131 -5.17 -16.61 6.04
CA ARG A 131 -5.49 -16.05 7.36
C ARG A 131 -6.26 -14.74 7.31
N ALA A 132 -5.96 -13.87 6.33
CA ALA A 132 -6.62 -12.58 6.16
C ALA A 132 -7.62 -12.55 5.01
N ARG A 133 -7.83 -13.69 4.32
CA ARG A 133 -8.75 -13.84 3.18
C ARG A 133 -8.53 -12.82 2.06
N MET A 134 -7.28 -12.43 1.87
CA MET A 134 -6.90 -11.54 0.78
C MET A 134 -6.76 -12.34 -0.51
N SER A 135 -7.44 -11.92 -1.56
CA SER A 135 -7.47 -12.65 -2.84
C SER A 135 -6.87 -11.87 -4.01
N VAL A 136 -6.51 -10.61 -3.81
CA VAL A 136 -5.93 -9.77 -4.88
C VAL A 136 -4.64 -9.16 -4.37
N PHE A 137 -3.55 -9.43 -5.07
CA PHE A 137 -2.20 -9.00 -4.71
C PHE A 137 -1.56 -8.18 -5.83
N GLY A 138 -0.69 -7.26 -5.48
CA GLY A 138 0.28 -6.67 -6.40
C GLY A 138 1.69 -7.17 -6.08
N LEU A 139 2.63 -7.01 -7.02
CA LEU A 139 4.03 -7.37 -6.83
C LEU A 139 4.94 -6.21 -7.23
N VAL A 140 5.86 -5.86 -6.35
CA VAL A 140 6.99 -4.98 -6.64
C VAL A 140 8.27 -5.81 -6.58
N LEU A 141 8.94 -5.95 -7.71
CA LEU A 141 10.13 -6.79 -7.85
C LEU A 141 11.38 -5.94 -8.04
N GLY A 142 12.35 -6.11 -7.13
CA GLY A 142 13.68 -5.50 -7.23
C GLY A 142 14.56 -6.35 -8.13
N ALA A 143 14.91 -5.84 -9.32
CA ALA A 143 15.86 -6.51 -10.23
C ALA A 143 16.46 -5.50 -11.20
N ALA A 144 17.56 -5.88 -11.84
CA ALA A 144 18.16 -5.07 -12.89
C ALA A 144 17.17 -4.85 -14.06
N PRO A 145 17.25 -3.72 -14.74
CA PRO A 145 16.44 -3.45 -15.92
C PRO A 145 16.56 -4.59 -16.94
N HIS A 146 15.46 -5.00 -17.53
CA HIS A 146 15.40 -6.10 -18.51
C HIS A 146 15.85 -7.48 -17.99
N SER A 147 15.80 -7.71 -16.66
CA SER A 147 16.10 -9.04 -16.11
C SER A 147 15.13 -10.09 -16.69
N PRO A 148 15.62 -11.12 -17.41
CA PRO A 148 14.77 -12.18 -17.95
C PRO A 148 14.17 -13.06 -16.85
N ARG A 149 14.63 -12.92 -15.60
CA ARG A 149 14.10 -13.62 -14.44
C ARG A 149 12.86 -12.93 -13.90
N ALA A 150 12.79 -11.59 -13.98
CA ALA A 150 11.72 -10.80 -13.38
C ALA A 150 10.33 -11.21 -13.91
N GLU A 151 10.19 -11.32 -15.22
CA GLU A 151 8.94 -11.75 -15.86
C GLU A 151 8.55 -13.17 -15.46
N ARG A 152 9.51 -14.11 -15.51
CA ARG A 152 9.28 -15.50 -15.08
C ARG A 152 8.87 -15.62 -13.61
N ILE A 153 9.46 -14.80 -12.72
CA ILE A 153 9.08 -14.76 -11.31
C ILE A 153 7.63 -14.27 -11.15
N ALA A 154 7.27 -13.20 -11.85
CA ALA A 154 5.91 -12.68 -11.81
C ALA A 154 4.89 -13.71 -12.35
N GLU A 155 5.19 -14.37 -13.45
CA GLU A 155 4.37 -15.45 -14.03
C GLU A 155 4.22 -16.64 -13.07
N GLN A 156 5.33 -17.09 -12.46
CA GLN A 156 5.30 -18.19 -11.48
C GLN A 156 4.47 -17.85 -10.25
N LEU A 157 4.64 -16.65 -9.68
CA LEU A 157 3.86 -16.22 -8.53
C LEU A 157 2.38 -16.06 -8.90
N SER A 158 2.07 -15.55 -10.10
CA SER A 158 0.70 -15.45 -10.61
C SER A 158 0.05 -16.83 -10.75
N SER A 159 0.76 -17.78 -11.38
CA SER A 159 0.30 -19.15 -11.53
C SER A 159 0.10 -19.86 -10.19
N CYS A 160 1.00 -19.63 -9.23
CA CYS A 160 0.85 -20.17 -7.88
C CYS A 160 -0.35 -19.57 -7.13
N ALA A 161 -0.61 -18.26 -7.31
CA ALA A 161 -1.77 -17.60 -6.73
C ALA A 161 -3.08 -18.21 -7.22
N ASP A 162 -3.21 -18.37 -8.53
CA ASP A 162 -4.41 -18.90 -9.17
C ASP A 162 -4.62 -20.38 -8.85
N ASN A 163 -3.61 -21.21 -9.08
CA ASN A 163 -3.75 -22.67 -8.98
C ASN A 163 -3.87 -23.19 -7.55
N PHE A 164 -3.27 -22.52 -6.55
CA PHE A 164 -3.18 -23.05 -5.20
C PHE A 164 -3.84 -22.22 -4.12
N LEU A 165 -4.11 -20.92 -4.37
CA LEU A 165 -4.59 -20.02 -3.34
C LEU A 165 -5.98 -19.43 -3.66
N GLY A 166 -6.50 -19.62 -4.88
CA GLY A 166 -7.70 -18.94 -5.34
C GLY A 166 -7.54 -17.42 -5.29
N ALA A 167 -6.34 -16.93 -5.59
CA ALA A 167 -5.96 -15.54 -5.51
C ALA A 167 -5.42 -15.05 -6.86
N VAL A 168 -5.44 -13.75 -7.09
CA VAL A 168 -4.99 -13.13 -8.33
C VAL A 168 -3.82 -12.18 -8.07
N LEU A 169 -2.79 -12.24 -8.88
CA LEU A 169 -1.76 -11.21 -8.96
C LEU A 169 -2.21 -10.14 -9.98
N ASP A 170 -2.82 -9.05 -9.47
CA ASP A 170 -3.40 -7.95 -10.27
C ASP A 170 -2.35 -6.90 -10.62
N GLY A 171 -1.29 -7.34 -11.29
CA GLY A 171 -0.21 -6.50 -11.78
C GLY A 171 1.07 -6.58 -10.97
N TRP A 172 2.14 -6.22 -11.67
CA TRP A 172 3.47 -6.16 -11.09
C TRP A 172 4.30 -5.02 -11.69
N ALA A 173 5.31 -4.60 -10.95
CA ALA A 173 6.25 -3.57 -11.38
C ALA A 173 7.67 -3.97 -11.00
N LEU A 174 8.63 -3.66 -11.88
CA LEU A 174 10.04 -3.80 -11.63
C LEU A 174 10.62 -2.47 -11.17
N ILE A 175 11.45 -2.51 -10.14
CA ILE A 175 12.27 -1.39 -9.68
C ILE A 175 13.73 -1.82 -9.72
N ASP A 176 14.58 -1.08 -10.41
CA ASP A 176 16.01 -1.27 -10.35
C ASP A 176 16.54 -0.81 -8.97
N PRO A 177 17.14 -1.71 -8.16
CA PRO A 177 17.72 -1.34 -6.88
C PRO A 177 18.84 -0.30 -6.97
N ALA A 178 19.50 -0.21 -8.13
CA ALA A 178 20.57 0.74 -8.39
C ALA A 178 20.07 2.11 -8.90
N CYS A 179 18.76 2.25 -9.18
CA CYS A 179 18.21 3.51 -9.67
C CYS A 179 18.34 4.62 -8.62
N ARG A 180 18.65 5.84 -9.09
CA ARG A 180 18.70 7.02 -8.22
C ARG A 180 17.29 7.49 -7.84
N PRO A 181 17.11 8.08 -6.65
CA PRO A 181 15.80 8.63 -6.25
C PRO A 181 15.21 9.64 -7.24
N THR A 182 16.08 10.38 -7.95
CA THR A 182 15.71 11.42 -8.94
C THR A 182 15.34 10.86 -10.33
N GLU A 183 15.56 9.57 -10.58
CA GLU A 183 15.21 8.97 -11.87
C GLU A 183 13.69 8.86 -12.04
N PRO A 184 13.18 8.98 -13.26
CA PRO A 184 11.75 8.83 -13.53
C PRO A 184 11.21 7.48 -13.01
N LEU A 185 9.97 7.50 -12.51
CA LEU A 185 9.32 6.29 -12.05
C LEU A 185 8.94 5.37 -13.22
N PRO A 186 9.16 4.05 -13.09
CA PRO A 186 8.77 3.09 -14.11
C PRO A 186 7.26 3.18 -14.41
N PRO A 187 6.85 3.17 -15.69
CA PRO A 187 5.43 3.23 -16.07
C PRO A 187 4.60 2.08 -15.47
N ALA A 188 5.21 0.91 -15.27
CA ALA A 188 4.55 -0.23 -14.63
C ALA A 188 4.22 0.05 -13.16
N LEU A 189 5.13 0.72 -12.42
CA LEU A 189 4.90 1.11 -11.03
C LEU A 189 3.76 2.13 -10.92
N ARG A 190 3.71 3.13 -11.81
CA ARG A 190 2.59 4.08 -11.86
C ARG A 190 1.26 3.38 -12.14
N ARG A 191 1.23 2.42 -13.07
CA ARG A 191 0.00 1.64 -13.35
C ARG A 191 -0.44 0.84 -12.13
N LEU A 192 0.50 0.20 -11.43
CA LEU A 192 0.22 -0.57 -10.22
C LEU A 192 -0.40 0.32 -9.14
N VAL A 193 0.20 1.47 -8.85
CA VAL A 193 -0.30 2.45 -7.87
C VAL A 193 -1.69 2.98 -8.26
N ARG A 194 -1.91 3.34 -9.52
CA ARG A 194 -3.24 3.74 -10.01
C ARG A 194 -4.28 2.64 -9.84
N GLY A 195 -3.90 1.38 -10.01
CA GLY A 195 -4.75 0.23 -9.75
C GLY A 195 -5.19 0.17 -8.28
N VAL A 196 -4.25 0.38 -7.37
CA VAL A 196 -4.53 0.44 -5.92
C VAL A 196 -5.45 1.61 -5.57
N LEU A 197 -5.18 2.81 -6.08
CA LEU A 197 -5.96 4.01 -5.80
C LEU A 197 -7.40 3.92 -6.30
N ARG A 198 -7.62 3.34 -7.50
CA ARG A 198 -8.97 3.20 -8.08
C ARG A 198 -9.89 2.26 -7.34
N THR A 199 -9.35 1.34 -6.59
CA THR A 199 -10.13 0.37 -5.80
C THR A 199 -10.41 0.86 -4.37
N ALA A 200 -9.83 1.98 -3.96
CA ALA A 200 -10.16 2.58 -2.67
C ALA A 200 -11.62 3.09 -2.70
N PRO A 201 -12.48 2.70 -1.75
CA PRO A 201 -13.83 3.25 -1.64
C PRO A 201 -13.70 4.75 -1.32
N GLY A 202 -14.07 5.60 -2.28
CA GLY A 202 -13.97 7.05 -2.15
C GLY A 202 -13.18 7.76 -3.25
N ALA A 203 -12.48 7.04 -4.11
CA ALA A 203 -11.85 7.59 -5.30
C ALA A 203 -12.91 7.90 -6.38
N GLY A 204 -13.85 8.78 -6.07
CA GLY A 204 -14.63 9.47 -7.07
C GLY A 204 -13.70 10.38 -7.87
N PRO A 205 -13.98 10.65 -9.16
CA PRO A 205 -13.14 11.51 -9.99
C PRO A 205 -12.97 12.85 -9.30
N SER A 206 -11.72 13.24 -9.06
CA SER A 206 -11.34 14.55 -8.54
C SER A 206 -12.14 15.63 -9.32
N ARG A 207 -13.00 16.35 -8.62
CA ARG A 207 -13.76 17.48 -9.13
C ARG A 207 -12.81 18.65 -9.43
N SER A 208 -12.07 18.53 -10.49
CA SER A 208 -11.42 19.66 -11.17
C SER A 208 -11.83 19.70 -12.62
N ALA A 209 -13.15 19.71 -12.86
CA ALA A 209 -13.73 20.25 -14.08
C ALA A 209 -14.47 21.51 -13.64
N ARG A 210 -13.80 22.63 -13.79
CA ARG A 210 -14.32 23.98 -13.70
C ARG A 210 -15.55 24.07 -14.61
N ALA A 211 -16.75 24.11 -14.02
CA ALA A 211 -17.96 24.42 -14.77
C ALA A 211 -17.83 25.85 -15.28
N ALA A 212 -17.77 26.00 -16.61
CA ALA A 212 -17.97 27.28 -17.27
C ALA A 212 -19.45 27.66 -17.09
N PRO A 213 -19.78 28.92 -16.83
CA PRO A 213 -21.16 29.35 -16.77
C PRO A 213 -21.77 29.31 -18.18
N ILE A 214 -22.88 28.59 -18.33
CA ILE A 214 -23.72 28.65 -19.50
C ILE A 214 -24.47 29.98 -19.37
N GLY A 215 -24.07 30.95 -20.21
CA GLY A 215 -24.77 32.19 -20.37
C GLY A 215 -26.09 31.99 -21.11
N ASP A 216 -27.05 32.82 -20.75
CA ASP A 216 -28.38 33.02 -21.30
C ASP A 216 -28.44 32.88 -22.83
N LEU A 217 -29.34 32.04 -23.28
CA LEU A 217 -29.97 32.16 -24.61
C LEU A 217 -31.45 31.81 -24.46
N LEU A 218 -32.23 32.84 -24.13
CA LEU A 218 -33.67 32.88 -24.42
C LEU A 218 -33.85 33.38 -25.83
N PRO A 219 -34.55 32.69 -26.72
CA PRO A 219 -35.15 33.32 -27.88
C PRO A 219 -36.54 33.83 -27.52
N ALA A 220 -36.75 35.10 -27.73
CA ALA A 220 -38.05 35.70 -27.83
C ALA A 220 -38.81 35.06 -28.99
N LEU A 221 -40.04 34.63 -28.73
CA LEU A 221 -41.04 34.37 -29.78
C LEU A 221 -42.31 35.14 -29.45
N ASN A 222 -42.67 35.96 -30.38
CA ASN A 222 -43.98 36.53 -30.63
C ASN A 222 -45.09 35.48 -30.64
#